data_e19c58e045cd0d2372b70f700e985d8b
#
_entry.id   e19c58e045cd0d2372b70f700e985d8b
#
_cell.length_a   1.000
_cell.length_b   1.000
_cell.length_c   1.000
_cell.angle_alpha   90.00
_cell.angle_beta   90.00
_cell.angle_gamma   90.00
#
_symmetry.space_group_name_H-M   'P 1'
#
loop_
_entity.id
_entity.type
_entity.pdbx_description
1 polymer ?
#
loop_
_entity_poly.entity_id
_entity_poly.type
_entity_poly.pdbx_seq_one_letter_code
_entity_poly.pdbx_strand_id
1 'polypeptide(L)'
;MCRHLGYLGPEQTLHSLVYDGEHSLETQAYAPRMTQGNLLNADGFGVGWYQDGAASRVPVRFRRAQPLWTDQSFREVAGAVRTSCAVAAIRSATVGFPVDESCAQPFRAGTWLFSHNGKVEGYGGVEGKLRELAGDVAEVPDARAPVDSAPLFALAVRHWRDGAPLGDGLAAALAAVTALAPGRYNLLASDGAALAATTWGDSLFVREDADAVRIASEPLDDDPAWRPVPDRSLVTAAPGSGVRVRPL
;
A
#
# COMPACT_ATOMS: atom_id res chain seq x y z
N MET A 1 11.83 -4.84 -5.05
CA MET A 1 10.40 -4.44 -5.23
C MET A 1 9.71 -4.52 -3.89
N CYS A 2 8.90 -3.54 -3.56
CA CYS A 2 8.13 -3.53 -2.31
C CYS A 2 7.06 -4.64 -2.30
N ARG A 3 6.46 -4.90 -1.13
CA ARG A 3 5.25 -5.70 -0.97
C ARG A 3 4.29 -4.93 -0.08
N HIS A 4 3.01 -5.09 -0.32
CA HIS A 4 1.99 -4.48 0.52
C HIS A 4 0.81 -5.44 0.78
N LEU A 5 0.10 -5.16 1.86
CA LEU A 5 -1.09 -5.86 2.32
C LEU A 5 -2.12 -4.82 2.76
N GLY A 6 -3.36 -4.97 2.30
CA GLY A 6 -4.54 -4.30 2.82
C GLY A 6 -5.47 -5.31 3.49
N TYR A 7 -6.02 -4.96 4.63
CA TYR A 7 -6.99 -5.75 5.38
C TYR A 7 -8.22 -4.91 5.71
N LEU A 8 -9.39 -5.51 5.57
CA LEU A 8 -10.68 -4.98 6.00
C LEU A 8 -11.56 -6.14 6.45
N GLY A 9 -12.03 -6.13 7.71
CA GLY A 9 -12.84 -7.22 8.26
C GLY A 9 -12.97 -7.16 9.78
N PRO A 10 -13.31 -8.27 10.44
CA PRO A 10 -13.33 -8.35 11.91
C PRO A 10 -11.99 -7.98 12.54
N GLU A 11 -12.02 -7.46 13.77
CA GLU A 11 -10.81 -7.08 14.48
C GLU A 11 -9.79 -8.20 14.56
N GLN A 12 -8.57 -7.93 14.08
CA GLN A 12 -7.40 -8.79 14.20
C GLN A 12 -6.23 -8.03 14.82
N THR A 13 -5.25 -8.74 15.36
CA THR A 13 -4.00 -8.11 15.79
C THR A 13 -3.16 -7.71 14.57
N LEU A 14 -2.37 -6.64 14.69
CA LEU A 14 -1.39 -6.33 13.65
C LEU A 14 -0.38 -7.46 13.50
N HIS A 15 -0.09 -8.21 14.60
CA HIS A 15 0.76 -9.40 14.54
C HIS A 15 0.22 -10.42 13.56
N SER A 16 -1.07 -10.77 13.67
CA SER A 16 -1.65 -11.77 12.76
C SER A 16 -1.64 -11.33 11.31
N LEU A 17 -1.79 -10.03 11.05
CA LEU A 17 -1.76 -9.51 9.68
C LEU A 17 -0.35 -9.51 9.05
N VAL A 18 0.70 -9.34 9.86
CA VAL A 18 2.04 -9.07 9.37
C VAL A 18 2.96 -10.28 9.49
N TYR A 19 2.76 -11.10 10.52
CA TYR A 19 3.68 -12.17 10.90
C TYR A 19 3.10 -13.59 10.77
N ASP A 20 1.76 -13.75 10.82
CA ASP A 20 1.15 -15.06 10.72
C ASP A 20 1.01 -15.48 9.25
N GLY A 21 1.08 -16.79 9.03
CA GLY A 21 1.05 -17.41 7.70
C GLY A 21 2.46 -17.79 7.22
N GLU A 22 2.53 -18.88 6.46
CA GLU A 22 3.78 -19.41 5.91
C GLU A 22 4.49 -18.41 5.00
N HIS A 23 3.70 -17.60 4.30
CA HIS A 23 4.16 -16.56 3.37
C HIS A 23 3.77 -15.16 3.85
N SER A 24 3.83 -14.95 5.17
CA SER A 24 3.54 -13.67 5.83
C SER A 24 4.28 -12.51 5.20
N LEU A 25 3.85 -11.28 5.47
CA LEU A 25 4.56 -10.09 4.97
C LEU A 25 6.02 -10.07 5.47
N GLU A 26 6.29 -10.57 6.69
CA GLU A 26 7.66 -10.77 7.17
C GLU A 26 8.45 -11.76 6.31
N THR A 27 7.87 -12.93 5.97
CA THR A 27 8.50 -13.91 5.09
C THR A 27 8.79 -13.31 3.71
N GLN A 28 7.86 -12.55 3.14
CA GLN A 28 8.04 -11.85 1.87
C GLN A 28 9.15 -10.77 1.91
N ALA A 29 9.58 -10.36 3.09
CA ALA A 29 10.68 -9.41 3.21
C ALA A 29 12.05 -10.03 2.83
N TYR A 30 12.23 -11.34 3.00
CA TYR A 30 13.48 -12.04 2.69
C TYR A 30 13.32 -13.26 1.76
N ALA A 31 12.11 -13.74 1.56
CA ALA A 31 11.80 -14.88 0.68
C ALA A 31 10.52 -14.65 -0.14
N PRO A 32 10.42 -13.55 -0.91
CA PRO A 32 9.25 -13.30 -1.76
C PRO A 32 9.20 -14.33 -2.90
N ARG A 33 8.00 -14.81 -3.23
CA ARG A 33 7.78 -15.81 -4.30
C ARG A 33 7.46 -15.19 -5.66
N MET A 34 6.83 -14.01 -5.65
CA MET A 34 6.30 -13.35 -6.86
C MET A 34 7.15 -12.13 -7.25
N THR A 35 8.47 -12.24 -7.19
CA THR A 35 9.38 -11.13 -7.48
C THR A 35 10.14 -11.34 -8.78
N GLN A 36 10.44 -10.25 -9.47
CA GLN A 36 11.31 -10.23 -10.64
C GLN A 36 12.68 -9.66 -10.23
N GLY A 37 13.59 -10.54 -9.80
CA GLY A 37 15.03 -10.21 -9.66
C GLY A 37 15.48 -9.56 -8.34
N ASN A 38 14.62 -9.22 -7.40
CA ASN A 38 15.01 -8.74 -6.08
C ASN A 38 14.45 -9.64 -4.97
N LEU A 39 15.33 -10.21 -4.17
CA LEU A 39 14.97 -11.18 -3.12
C LEU A 39 14.81 -10.54 -1.74
N LEU A 40 15.16 -9.27 -1.55
CA LEU A 40 15.12 -8.62 -0.23
C LEU A 40 14.33 -7.32 -0.24
N ASN A 41 13.44 -7.16 0.74
CA ASN A 41 12.72 -5.93 1.05
C ASN A 41 13.16 -5.45 2.45
N ALA A 42 14.42 -4.99 2.53
CA ALA A 42 15.14 -4.72 3.78
C ALA A 42 15.30 -3.22 4.10
N ASP A 43 14.76 -2.33 3.25
CA ASP A 43 15.04 -0.89 3.32
C ASP A 43 13.93 -0.09 4.00
N GLY A 44 13.10 -0.78 4.76
CA GLY A 44 12.05 -0.20 5.56
C GLY A 44 10.74 -0.99 5.54
N PHE A 45 9.92 -0.70 6.52
CA PHE A 45 8.55 -1.21 6.62
C PHE A 45 7.65 -0.19 7.31
N GLY A 46 6.36 -0.42 7.20
CA GLY A 46 5.40 0.28 8.02
C GLY A 46 4.03 -0.36 7.99
N VAL A 47 3.26 -0.04 9.02
CA VAL A 47 1.87 -0.43 9.19
C VAL A 47 1.07 0.80 9.58
N GLY A 48 -0.05 1.00 8.89
CA GLY A 48 -1.06 1.98 9.23
C GLY A 48 -2.37 1.26 9.55
N TRP A 49 -3.07 1.71 10.58
CA TRP A 49 -4.32 1.09 11.01
C TRP A 49 -5.32 2.12 11.53
N TYR A 50 -6.57 1.76 11.52
CA TYR A 50 -7.66 2.58 12.05
C TYR A 50 -8.10 2.04 13.40
N GLN A 51 -8.30 2.94 14.37
CA GLN A 51 -8.77 2.57 15.69
C GLN A 51 -10.29 2.53 15.71
N ASP A 52 -10.85 1.36 16.00
CA ASP A 52 -12.29 1.19 16.12
C ASP A 52 -12.83 1.96 17.31
N GLY A 53 -14.01 2.59 17.15
CA GLY A 53 -14.63 3.43 18.18
C GLY A 53 -13.94 4.78 18.44
N ALA A 54 -12.86 5.12 17.75
CA ALA A 54 -12.22 6.42 17.88
C ALA A 54 -13.10 7.55 17.31
N ALA A 55 -13.07 8.71 17.97
CA ALA A 55 -13.79 9.91 17.51
C ALA A 55 -13.25 10.44 16.16
N SER A 56 -12.03 10.08 15.80
CA SER A 56 -11.37 10.47 14.56
C SER A 56 -11.00 9.23 13.73
N ARG A 57 -11.32 9.25 12.43
CA ARG A 57 -10.88 8.22 11.48
C ARG A 57 -9.45 8.43 10.96
N VAL A 58 -8.67 9.31 11.57
CA VAL A 58 -7.27 9.50 11.20
C VAL A 58 -6.47 8.24 11.62
N PRO A 59 -5.85 7.53 10.69
CA PRO A 59 -5.15 6.30 11.01
C PRO A 59 -3.88 6.57 11.83
N VAL A 60 -3.54 5.64 12.71
CA VAL A 60 -2.25 5.58 13.38
C VAL A 60 -1.25 4.87 12.47
N ARG A 61 0.05 5.23 12.56
CA ARG A 61 1.10 4.58 11.77
C ARG A 61 2.31 4.27 12.63
N PHE A 62 2.94 3.16 12.29
CA PHE A 62 4.29 2.81 12.72
C PHE A 62 5.14 2.60 11.46
N ARG A 63 6.32 3.24 11.38
CA ARG A 63 7.24 3.12 10.25
C ARG A 63 8.68 3.04 10.75
N ARG A 64 9.53 2.30 10.02
CA ARG A 64 10.99 2.21 10.26
C ARG A 64 11.74 2.09 8.94
N ALA A 65 12.96 2.63 8.93
CA ALA A 65 13.93 2.48 7.84
C ALA A 65 14.87 1.29 8.11
N GLN A 66 14.31 0.15 8.53
CA GLN A 66 15.03 -1.09 8.83
C GLN A 66 14.21 -2.30 8.39
N PRO A 67 14.81 -3.48 8.24
CA PRO A 67 14.08 -4.69 7.90
C PRO A 67 13.03 -5.05 8.97
N LEU A 68 11.84 -5.47 8.53
CA LEU A 68 10.73 -5.84 9.41
C LEU A 68 11.13 -6.91 10.45
N TRP A 69 11.87 -7.94 10.03
CA TRP A 69 12.30 -9.07 10.90
C TRP A 69 13.30 -8.68 11.99
N THR A 70 13.85 -7.46 11.97
CA THR A 70 14.78 -6.96 12.98
C THR A 70 14.10 -6.17 14.09
N ASP A 71 12.85 -5.76 13.93
CA ASP A 71 12.15 -4.92 14.91
C ASP A 71 11.33 -5.76 15.91
N GLN A 72 12.01 -6.26 16.95
CA GLN A 72 11.36 -7.04 17.99
C GLN A 72 10.35 -6.21 18.81
N SER A 73 10.62 -4.91 19.00
CA SER A 73 9.69 -4.02 19.71
C SER A 73 8.39 -3.85 18.95
N PHE A 74 8.45 -3.72 17.62
CA PHE A 74 7.22 -3.67 16.81
C PHE A 74 6.48 -5.01 16.86
N ARG A 75 7.17 -6.15 16.83
CA ARG A 75 6.55 -7.47 16.93
C ARG A 75 5.71 -7.60 18.21
N GLU A 76 6.23 -7.13 19.36
CA GLU A 76 5.49 -7.12 20.63
C GLU A 76 4.28 -6.17 20.59
N VAL A 77 4.48 -4.93 20.14
CA VAL A 77 3.40 -3.93 19.99
C VAL A 77 2.31 -4.43 19.04
N ALA A 78 2.68 -5.08 17.95
CA ALA A 78 1.75 -5.61 16.96
C ALA A 78 0.80 -6.68 17.56
N GLY A 79 1.24 -7.41 18.59
CA GLY A 79 0.39 -8.37 19.32
C GLY A 79 -0.67 -7.71 20.20
N ALA A 80 -0.42 -6.49 20.66
CA ALA A 80 -1.32 -5.74 21.53
C ALA A 80 -2.33 -4.85 20.75
N VAL A 81 -2.01 -4.47 19.52
CA VAL A 81 -2.87 -3.58 18.70
C VAL A 81 -3.84 -4.40 17.88
N ARG A 82 -5.12 -4.10 18.00
CA ARG A 82 -6.22 -4.70 17.21
C ARG A 82 -6.83 -3.66 16.28
N THR A 83 -7.30 -4.09 15.14
CA THR A 83 -7.94 -3.24 14.13
C THR A 83 -8.82 -4.05 13.18
N SER A 84 -9.85 -3.40 12.67
CA SER A 84 -10.69 -3.89 11.58
C SER A 84 -10.19 -3.47 10.19
N CYS A 85 -9.26 -2.51 10.11
CA CYS A 85 -8.73 -2.02 8.83
C CYS A 85 -7.28 -1.58 8.96
N ALA A 86 -6.41 -2.13 8.09
CA ALA A 86 -4.99 -1.82 8.06
C ALA A 86 -4.41 -1.85 6.65
N VAL A 87 -3.33 -1.09 6.45
CA VAL A 87 -2.43 -1.18 5.30
C VAL A 87 -1.02 -1.37 5.83
N ALA A 88 -0.32 -2.42 5.36
CA ALA A 88 1.06 -2.70 5.70
C ALA A 88 1.92 -2.76 4.44
N ALA A 89 3.18 -2.37 4.56
CA ALA A 89 4.13 -2.41 3.46
C ALA A 89 5.55 -2.69 3.94
N ILE A 90 6.31 -3.41 3.11
CA ILE A 90 7.75 -3.60 3.22
C ILE A 90 8.42 -3.02 1.98
N ARG A 91 9.62 -2.47 2.17
CA ARG A 91 10.29 -1.68 1.16
C ARG A 91 11.61 -2.29 0.72
N SER A 92 11.82 -2.28 -0.59
CA SER A 92 13.14 -2.31 -1.22
C SER A 92 13.36 -0.97 -1.91
N ALA A 93 14.36 -0.21 -1.50
CA ALA A 93 14.68 1.07 -2.10
C ALA A 93 15.22 0.89 -3.52
N THR A 94 14.67 1.63 -4.46
CA THR A 94 15.28 1.74 -5.79
C THR A 94 16.62 2.47 -5.67
N VAL A 95 17.62 2.02 -6.40
CA VAL A 95 18.94 2.68 -6.42
C VAL A 95 18.79 4.17 -6.71
N GLY A 96 19.41 4.99 -5.90
CA GLY A 96 19.33 6.46 -5.95
C GLY A 96 18.32 7.08 -4.98
N PHE A 97 17.44 6.30 -4.35
CA PHE A 97 16.55 6.80 -3.29
C PHE A 97 17.10 6.48 -1.90
N PRO A 98 16.90 7.37 -0.92
CA PRO A 98 17.41 7.17 0.43
C PRO A 98 16.68 6.04 1.17
N VAL A 99 17.39 5.39 2.09
CA VAL A 99 16.82 4.52 3.12
C VAL A 99 16.52 5.41 4.32
N ASP A 100 15.29 5.88 4.40
CA ASP A 100 14.82 6.83 5.40
C ASP A 100 13.38 6.52 5.78
N GLU A 101 12.98 6.81 7.03
CA GLU A 101 11.65 6.54 7.54
C GLU A 101 10.56 7.32 6.78
N SER A 102 10.86 8.52 6.28
CA SER A 102 9.92 9.31 5.46
C SER A 102 9.55 8.60 4.15
N CYS A 103 10.42 7.69 3.68
CA CYS A 103 10.20 6.89 2.48
C CYS A 103 9.48 5.57 2.74
N ALA A 104 9.38 5.15 4.01
CA ALA A 104 8.64 3.94 4.39
C ALA A 104 7.13 4.18 4.29
N GLN A 105 6.42 3.21 3.73
CA GLN A 105 4.98 3.26 3.51
C GLN A 105 4.23 2.44 4.59
N PRO A 106 2.92 2.69 4.84
CA PRO A 106 2.03 3.54 4.05
C PRO A 106 2.22 5.03 4.30
N PHE A 107 1.98 5.84 3.26
CA PHE A 107 1.83 7.29 3.35
C PHE A 107 0.44 7.66 3.88
N ARG A 108 0.32 8.84 4.48
CA ARG A 108 -0.94 9.31 5.08
C ARG A 108 -1.26 10.76 4.76
N ALA A 109 -2.52 11.02 4.41
CA ALA A 109 -3.11 12.35 4.36
C ALA A 109 -4.53 12.30 4.94
N GLY A 110 -4.81 13.04 6.01
CA GLY A 110 -6.11 12.96 6.67
C GLY A 110 -6.46 11.52 7.05
N THR A 111 -7.56 11.02 6.50
CA THR A 111 -8.05 9.65 6.74
C THR A 111 -7.48 8.60 5.79
N TRP A 112 -6.74 8.99 4.76
CA TRP A 112 -6.25 8.06 3.75
C TRP A 112 -4.88 7.49 4.08
N LEU A 113 -4.75 6.18 3.89
CA LEU A 113 -3.48 5.46 3.80
C LEU A 113 -3.21 5.07 2.35
N PHE A 114 -1.94 5.09 1.95
CA PHE A 114 -1.53 4.78 0.57
C PHE A 114 -0.21 4.01 0.55
N SER A 115 -0.12 3.03 -0.34
CA SER A 115 1.10 2.28 -0.63
C SER A 115 1.28 2.09 -2.14
N HIS A 116 2.52 2.16 -2.61
CA HIS A 116 2.94 1.88 -3.97
C HIS A 116 3.98 0.76 -3.98
N ASN A 117 3.66 -0.37 -4.57
CA ASN A 117 4.62 -1.40 -4.97
C ASN A 117 4.91 -1.24 -6.45
N GLY A 118 6.11 -0.81 -6.78
CA GLY A 118 6.49 -0.54 -8.15
C GLY A 118 7.67 0.41 -8.30
N LYS A 119 7.74 1.07 -9.45
CA LYS A 119 8.78 2.04 -9.80
C LYS A 119 8.32 2.90 -10.97
N VAL A 120 8.57 4.19 -10.90
CA VAL A 120 8.47 5.11 -12.04
C VAL A 120 9.79 5.07 -12.82
N GLU A 121 9.78 4.55 -14.04
CA GLU A 121 11.00 4.52 -14.86
C GLU A 121 11.35 5.95 -15.29
N GLY A 122 12.65 6.29 -15.22
CA GLY A 122 13.10 7.64 -15.57
C GLY A 122 12.56 8.74 -14.65
N TYR A 123 12.23 8.45 -13.40
CA TYR A 123 11.58 9.34 -12.43
C TYR A 123 12.13 10.77 -12.43
N GLY A 124 13.48 10.94 -12.42
CA GLY A 124 14.10 12.28 -12.39
C GLY A 124 13.71 13.19 -13.58
N GLY A 125 13.33 12.61 -14.71
CA GLY A 125 12.87 13.36 -15.88
C GLY A 125 11.40 13.81 -15.80
N VAL A 126 10.60 13.18 -14.94
CA VAL A 126 9.14 13.44 -14.85
C VAL A 126 8.71 13.97 -13.47
N GLU A 127 9.59 13.96 -12.48
CA GLU A 127 9.28 14.38 -11.11
C GLU A 127 8.64 15.77 -11.06
N GLY A 128 9.26 16.76 -11.72
CA GLY A 128 8.74 18.14 -11.74
C GLY A 128 7.32 18.21 -12.27
N LYS A 129 7.02 17.45 -13.33
CA LYS A 129 5.68 17.44 -13.93
C LYS A 129 4.65 16.73 -13.04
N LEU A 130 5.05 15.63 -12.38
CA LEU A 130 4.17 14.94 -11.44
C LEU A 130 3.83 15.82 -10.24
N ARG A 131 4.82 16.58 -9.71
CA ARG A 131 4.60 17.52 -8.61
C ARG A 131 3.72 18.72 -9.03
N GLU A 132 3.92 19.24 -10.23
CA GLU A 132 3.05 20.28 -10.80
C GLU A 132 1.59 19.81 -10.90
N LEU A 133 1.38 18.61 -11.41
CA LEU A 133 0.04 18.01 -11.50
C LEU A 133 -0.60 17.77 -10.13
N ALA A 134 0.17 17.46 -9.10
CA ALA A 134 -0.32 17.32 -7.72
C ALA A 134 -0.78 18.66 -7.12
N GLY A 135 -0.22 19.78 -7.56
CA GLY A 135 -0.58 21.12 -7.08
C GLY A 135 -0.24 21.34 -5.61
N ASP A 136 -1.11 22.03 -4.87
CA ASP A 136 -0.94 22.37 -3.45
C ASP A 136 -0.92 21.16 -2.51
N VAL A 137 -1.34 20.00 -2.98
CA VAL A 137 -1.24 18.74 -2.21
C VAL A 137 0.22 18.37 -1.90
N ALA A 138 1.18 18.90 -2.64
CA ALA A 138 2.59 18.77 -2.31
C ALA A 138 2.95 19.31 -0.91
N GLU A 139 2.07 20.06 -0.26
CA GLU A 139 2.21 20.49 1.15
C GLU A 139 1.97 19.36 2.16
N VAL A 140 1.31 18.25 1.79
CA VAL A 140 1.15 17.08 2.65
C VAL A 140 2.53 16.50 2.99
N PRO A 141 2.86 16.26 4.28
CA PRO A 141 4.22 15.86 4.68
C PRO A 141 4.75 14.65 3.91
N ASP A 142 3.96 13.59 3.77
CA ASP A 142 4.40 12.37 3.07
C ASP A 142 4.51 12.57 1.53
N ALA A 143 3.84 13.55 0.95
CA ALA A 143 3.98 13.92 -0.46
C ALA A 143 5.34 14.57 -0.77
N ARG A 144 6.10 14.95 0.27
CA ARG A 144 7.46 15.50 0.17
C ARG A 144 8.56 14.45 0.29
N ALA A 145 8.21 13.19 0.59
CA ALA A 145 9.21 12.14 0.69
C ALA A 145 10.04 12.07 -0.61
N PRO A 146 11.38 11.90 -0.50
CA PRO A 146 12.29 11.90 -1.65
C PRO A 146 12.26 10.54 -2.38
N VAL A 147 11.08 10.10 -2.83
CA VAL A 147 10.85 8.86 -3.58
C VAL A 147 9.78 9.07 -4.65
N ASP A 148 9.80 8.22 -5.66
CA ASP A 148 8.86 8.24 -6.77
C ASP A 148 7.40 7.97 -6.37
N SER A 149 7.17 7.27 -5.27
CA SER A 149 5.83 7.01 -4.72
C SER A 149 5.15 8.25 -4.15
N ALA A 150 5.92 9.26 -3.73
CA ALA A 150 5.38 10.45 -3.08
C ALA A 150 4.50 11.33 -4.00
N PRO A 151 4.89 11.67 -5.24
CA PRO A 151 4.01 12.39 -6.14
C PRO A 151 2.81 11.56 -6.61
N LEU A 152 2.90 10.22 -6.69
CA LEU A 152 1.74 9.37 -6.98
C LEU A 152 0.71 9.45 -5.85
N PHE A 153 1.18 9.42 -4.61
CA PHE A 153 0.34 9.65 -3.43
C PHE A 153 -0.30 11.04 -3.48
N ALA A 154 0.47 12.08 -3.78
CA ALA A 154 -0.03 13.45 -3.90
C ALA A 154 -1.15 13.58 -4.94
N LEU A 155 -0.98 12.96 -6.12
CA LEU A 155 -2.00 12.90 -7.17
C LEU A 155 -3.29 12.23 -6.69
N ALA A 156 -3.19 11.08 -6.02
CA ALA A 156 -4.36 10.39 -5.47
C ALA A 156 -5.08 11.27 -4.42
N VAL A 157 -4.33 11.88 -3.49
CA VAL A 157 -4.88 12.79 -2.47
C VAL A 157 -5.59 13.99 -3.10
N ARG A 158 -5.05 14.56 -4.17
CA ARG A 158 -5.73 15.64 -4.91
C ARG A 158 -7.13 15.21 -5.34
N HIS A 159 -7.23 14.07 -6.04
CA HIS A 159 -8.51 13.57 -6.52
C HIS A 159 -9.47 13.24 -5.35
N TRP A 160 -8.97 12.69 -4.25
CA TRP A 160 -9.81 12.41 -3.08
C TRP A 160 -10.31 13.69 -2.40
N ARG A 161 -9.50 14.75 -2.35
CA ARG A 161 -9.91 16.06 -1.84
C ARG A 161 -10.98 16.71 -2.71
N ASP A 162 -10.92 16.46 -4.03
CA ASP A 162 -11.92 16.89 -5.00
C ASP A 162 -13.20 16.02 -4.97
N GLY A 163 -13.30 15.07 -4.03
CA GLY A 163 -14.49 14.23 -3.81
C GLY A 163 -14.53 12.93 -4.62
N ALA A 164 -13.46 12.55 -5.30
CA ALA A 164 -13.42 11.28 -6.03
C ALA A 164 -13.53 10.08 -5.06
N PRO A 165 -14.27 9.02 -5.41
CA PRO A 165 -14.25 7.75 -4.70
C PRO A 165 -12.83 7.19 -4.59
N LEU A 166 -12.56 6.39 -3.53
CA LEU A 166 -11.21 5.89 -3.22
C LEU A 166 -10.52 5.24 -4.44
N GLY A 167 -11.21 4.33 -5.13
CA GLY A 167 -10.68 3.64 -6.30
C GLY A 167 -10.49 4.55 -7.51
N ASP A 168 -11.39 5.50 -7.73
CA ASP A 168 -11.30 6.41 -8.88
C ASP A 168 -10.14 7.40 -8.71
N GLY A 169 -9.84 7.83 -7.49
CA GLY A 169 -8.64 8.62 -7.19
C GLY A 169 -7.34 7.86 -7.50
N LEU A 170 -7.27 6.55 -7.19
CA LEU A 170 -6.13 5.72 -7.59
C LEU A 170 -6.03 5.58 -9.11
N ALA A 171 -7.15 5.32 -9.78
CA ALA A 171 -7.18 5.18 -11.24
C ALA A 171 -6.75 6.47 -11.94
N ALA A 172 -7.17 7.63 -11.43
CA ALA A 172 -6.78 8.94 -11.98
C ALA A 172 -5.28 9.22 -11.75
N ALA A 173 -4.75 8.93 -10.57
CA ALA A 173 -3.31 9.04 -10.29
C ALA A 173 -2.49 8.13 -11.21
N LEU A 174 -2.95 6.89 -11.40
CA LEU A 174 -2.32 5.94 -12.33
C LEU A 174 -2.35 6.44 -13.77
N ALA A 175 -3.49 6.93 -14.26
CA ALA A 175 -3.61 7.48 -15.61
C ALA A 175 -2.65 8.65 -15.83
N ALA A 176 -2.52 9.54 -14.84
CA ALA A 176 -1.60 10.68 -14.91
C ALA A 176 -0.14 10.25 -15.00
N VAL A 177 0.31 9.27 -14.19
CA VAL A 177 1.71 8.83 -14.23
C VAL A 177 2.02 8.00 -15.46
N THR A 178 1.12 7.12 -15.91
CA THR A 178 1.33 6.28 -17.11
C THR A 178 1.38 7.07 -18.40
N ALA A 179 0.74 8.24 -18.45
CA ALA A 179 0.85 9.18 -19.54
C ALA A 179 2.24 9.88 -19.63
N LEU A 180 3.01 9.87 -18.54
CA LEU A 180 4.31 10.55 -18.46
C LEU A 180 5.50 9.59 -18.47
N ALA A 181 5.37 8.43 -17.89
CA ALA A 181 6.46 7.47 -17.74
C ALA A 181 5.96 6.03 -17.78
N PRO A 182 6.72 5.11 -18.39
CA PRO A 182 6.54 3.69 -18.17
C PRO A 182 6.91 3.33 -16.73
N GLY A 183 6.42 2.19 -16.25
CA GLY A 183 6.74 1.73 -14.91
C GLY A 183 5.85 0.60 -14.42
N ARG A 184 5.95 0.32 -13.14
CA ARG A 184 5.06 -0.60 -12.42
C ARG A 184 4.35 0.20 -11.32
N TYR A 185 3.03 0.03 -11.24
CA TYR A 185 2.18 0.92 -10.45
C TYR A 185 1.07 0.15 -9.72
N ASN A 186 1.46 -0.84 -8.90
CA ASN A 186 0.52 -1.46 -8.00
C ASN A 186 0.31 -0.52 -6.81
N LEU A 187 -0.83 0.17 -6.81
CA LEU A 187 -1.22 1.10 -5.75
C LEU A 187 -2.21 0.39 -4.82
N LEU A 188 -2.15 0.71 -3.54
CA LEU A 188 -3.09 0.24 -2.53
C LEU A 188 -3.46 1.40 -1.61
N ALA A 189 -4.75 1.59 -1.34
CA ALA A 189 -5.23 2.63 -0.44
C ALA A 189 -6.38 2.15 0.44
N SER A 190 -6.55 2.85 1.56
CA SER A 190 -7.71 2.74 2.44
C SER A 190 -8.11 4.12 2.98
N ASP A 191 -9.39 4.27 3.31
CA ASP A 191 -9.96 5.40 4.04
C ASP A 191 -10.54 4.98 5.41
N GLY A 192 -10.27 3.72 5.82
CA GLY A 192 -10.81 3.10 7.02
C GLY A 192 -12.18 2.44 6.84
N ALA A 193 -12.85 2.64 5.71
CA ALA A 193 -14.14 2.04 5.40
C ALA A 193 -14.09 1.14 4.15
N ALA A 194 -13.08 1.34 3.30
CA ALA A 194 -12.90 0.61 2.07
C ALA A 194 -11.42 0.36 1.79
N LEU A 195 -11.15 -0.62 0.91
CA LEU A 195 -9.86 -0.82 0.26
C LEU A 195 -10.01 -0.57 -1.24
N ALA A 196 -8.98 -0.01 -1.85
CA ALA A 196 -8.86 0.05 -3.29
C ALA A 196 -7.41 -0.24 -3.71
N ALA A 197 -7.23 -0.95 -4.82
CA ALA A 197 -5.90 -1.26 -5.34
C ALA A 197 -5.89 -1.29 -6.87
N THR A 198 -4.74 -0.99 -7.46
CA THR A 198 -4.49 -1.14 -8.88
C THR A 198 -3.45 -2.22 -9.13
N THR A 199 -3.56 -2.93 -10.26
CA THR A 199 -2.49 -3.75 -10.81
C THR A 199 -1.95 -3.09 -12.05
N TRP A 200 -0.62 -2.95 -12.13
CA TRP A 200 0.07 -2.49 -13.32
C TRP A 200 1.51 -2.97 -13.31
N GLY A 201 1.73 -4.14 -13.90
CA GLY A 201 3.05 -4.72 -14.12
C GLY A 201 3.64 -5.57 -12.98
N ASP A 202 2.98 -5.63 -11.81
CA ASP A 202 3.36 -6.51 -10.70
C ASP A 202 2.16 -7.35 -10.24
N SER A 203 2.41 -8.43 -9.49
CA SER A 203 1.36 -9.31 -8.96
C SER A 203 0.50 -8.61 -7.90
N LEU A 204 -0.77 -8.95 -7.90
CA LEU A 204 -1.72 -8.64 -6.83
C LEU A 204 -2.70 -9.79 -6.69
N PHE A 205 -3.04 -10.11 -5.45
CA PHE A 205 -4.00 -11.14 -5.10
C PHE A 205 -5.06 -10.58 -4.19
N VAL A 206 -6.25 -11.15 -4.27
CA VAL A 206 -7.36 -10.87 -3.37
C VAL A 206 -7.85 -12.16 -2.75
N ARG A 207 -8.13 -12.11 -1.45
CA ARG A 207 -8.88 -13.12 -0.73
C ARG A 207 -10.09 -12.47 -0.10
N GLU A 208 -11.26 -13.04 -0.39
CA GLU A 208 -12.54 -12.60 0.15
C GLU A 208 -13.11 -13.75 0.99
N ASP A 209 -13.20 -13.54 2.27
CA ASP A 209 -13.88 -14.40 3.24
C ASP A 209 -15.31 -13.87 3.47
N ALA A 210 -16.13 -14.53 4.27
CA ALA A 210 -17.52 -14.12 4.51
C ALA A 210 -17.66 -12.68 5.05
N ASP A 211 -16.71 -12.22 5.84
CA ASP A 211 -16.73 -10.94 6.54
C ASP A 211 -15.38 -10.17 6.46
N ALA A 212 -14.43 -10.65 5.68
CA ALA A 212 -13.10 -10.06 5.54
C ALA A 212 -12.62 -10.04 4.10
N VAL A 213 -11.82 -9.02 3.79
CA VAL A 213 -11.08 -8.92 2.52
C VAL A 213 -9.60 -8.67 2.82
N ARG A 214 -8.75 -9.40 2.11
CA ARG A 214 -7.31 -9.16 2.04
C ARG A 214 -6.91 -8.86 0.59
N ILE A 215 -6.12 -7.82 0.40
CA ILE A 215 -5.50 -7.48 -0.88
C ILE A 215 -3.99 -7.49 -0.62
N ALA A 216 -3.23 -8.34 -1.31
CA ALA A 216 -1.82 -8.51 -1.06
C ALA A 216 -1.01 -8.66 -2.34
N SER A 217 0.25 -8.25 -2.32
CA SER A 217 1.18 -8.44 -3.43
C SER A 217 1.42 -9.91 -3.75
N GLU A 218 1.34 -10.77 -2.74
CA GLU A 218 1.45 -12.25 -2.81
C GLU A 218 0.48 -12.86 -1.80
N PRO A 219 -0.01 -14.11 -2.02
CA PRO A 219 -0.74 -14.86 -1.00
C PRO A 219 0.07 -14.98 0.29
N LEU A 220 -0.61 -14.87 1.44
CA LEU A 220 0.03 -15.00 2.76
C LEU A 220 0.18 -16.47 3.21
N ASP A 221 -0.55 -17.35 2.54
CA ASP A 221 -0.60 -18.80 2.77
C ASP A 221 -0.98 -19.51 1.46
N ASP A 222 -1.04 -20.83 1.47
CA ASP A 222 -1.42 -21.63 0.30
C ASP A 222 -2.93 -21.91 0.21
N ASP A 223 -3.76 -21.12 0.89
CA ASP A 223 -5.21 -21.24 0.81
C ASP A 223 -5.71 -20.99 -0.62
N PRO A 224 -6.48 -21.92 -1.23
CA PRO A 224 -6.99 -21.76 -2.59
C PRO A 224 -8.01 -20.63 -2.76
N ALA A 225 -8.46 -19.98 -1.69
CA ALA A 225 -9.32 -18.80 -1.75
C ALA A 225 -8.59 -17.55 -2.27
N TRP A 226 -7.26 -17.53 -2.28
CA TRP A 226 -6.50 -16.49 -2.93
C TRP A 226 -6.67 -16.52 -4.45
N ARG A 227 -7.14 -15.42 -5.01
CA ARG A 227 -7.37 -15.24 -6.44
C ARG A 227 -6.41 -14.18 -7.01
N PRO A 228 -5.66 -14.46 -8.09
CA PRO A 228 -4.87 -13.45 -8.77
C PRO A 228 -5.77 -12.39 -9.40
N VAL A 229 -5.37 -11.13 -9.32
CA VAL A 229 -6.02 -10.01 -10.01
C VAL A 229 -5.38 -9.84 -11.39
N PRO A 230 -6.17 -9.77 -12.47
CA PRO A 230 -5.63 -9.52 -13.80
C PRO A 230 -4.83 -8.22 -13.86
N ASP A 231 -3.75 -8.19 -14.64
CA ASP A 231 -3.00 -6.95 -14.86
C ASP A 231 -3.90 -5.84 -15.44
N ARG A 232 -3.56 -4.59 -15.16
CA ARG A 232 -4.32 -3.39 -15.57
C ARG A 232 -5.76 -3.40 -15.07
N SER A 233 -5.92 -3.73 -13.80
CA SER A 233 -7.23 -3.76 -13.14
C SER A 233 -7.28 -2.83 -11.93
N LEU A 234 -8.47 -2.33 -11.64
CA LEU A 234 -8.83 -1.71 -10.38
C LEU A 234 -9.64 -2.69 -9.55
N VAL A 235 -9.20 -2.87 -8.32
CA VAL A 235 -9.92 -3.61 -7.27
C VAL A 235 -10.52 -2.62 -6.29
N THR A 236 -11.76 -2.82 -5.90
CA THR A 236 -12.40 -2.10 -4.78
C THR A 236 -13.10 -3.09 -3.87
N ALA A 237 -13.03 -2.87 -2.57
CA ALA A 237 -13.69 -3.68 -1.56
C ALA A 237 -14.24 -2.79 -0.44
N ALA A 238 -15.50 -3.03 -0.06
CA ALA A 238 -16.14 -2.36 1.07
C ALA A 238 -17.12 -3.34 1.76
N PRO A 239 -17.41 -3.15 3.06
CA PRO A 239 -18.35 -3.98 3.80
C PRO A 239 -19.70 -4.07 3.08
N GLY A 240 -20.24 -5.26 2.94
CA GLY A 240 -21.53 -5.52 2.30
C GLY A 240 -21.57 -5.38 0.77
N SER A 241 -20.49 -4.86 0.15
CA SER A 241 -20.38 -4.73 -1.31
C SER A 241 -19.49 -5.79 -1.94
N GLY A 242 -18.73 -6.53 -1.12
CA GLY A 242 -17.76 -7.51 -1.58
C GLY A 242 -16.62 -6.91 -2.39
N VAL A 243 -15.88 -7.77 -3.08
CA VAL A 243 -14.77 -7.39 -3.95
C VAL A 243 -15.27 -7.18 -5.38
N ARG A 244 -14.93 -6.06 -5.96
CA ARG A 244 -15.19 -5.74 -7.38
C ARG A 244 -13.87 -5.52 -8.11
N VAL A 245 -13.74 -6.12 -9.29
CA VAL A 245 -12.58 -5.96 -10.17
C VAL A 245 -13.07 -5.44 -11.51
N ARG A 246 -12.44 -4.37 -12.02
CA ARG A 246 -12.72 -3.84 -13.36
C ARG A 246 -11.42 -3.49 -14.09
N PRO A 247 -11.38 -3.52 -15.43
CA PRO A 247 -10.24 -2.99 -16.20
C PRO A 247 -9.98 -1.50 -15.92
N LEU A 248 -8.72 -1.09 -16.08
CA LEU A 248 -8.22 0.29 -16.03
C LEU A 248 -8.07 0.86 -17.42
#